data_9e20878d432eb95d501994e3ac61022c
#
_entry.id   9e20878d432eb95d501994e3ac61022c
#
_cell.length_a   1.000
_cell.length_b   1.000
_cell.length_c   1.000
_cell.angle_alpha   90.00
_cell.angle_beta   90.00
_cell.angle_gamma   90.00
#
_symmetry.space_group_name_H-M   'P 1'
#
loop_
_entity.id
_entity.type
_entity.pdbx_description
1 polymer ?
#
loop_
_entity_poly.entity_id
_entity_poly.type
_entity_poly.pdbx_seq_one_letter_code
_entity_poly.pdbx_strand_id
1 'polypeptide(L)'
;MLVFATETSCDETSICLMKDHDIIEHVIFSQDIHKKYGGVVPELASREHLRSLLPLTNQALTESGITPNCLSRIAVTTGPGLKGSLLTGLNFASGLATAVNKPLIPVNHLEGHILSAFINSKSYPKKNFPFLTLLISGGHTQIILAKQIGNYELLGETIDDSIGETFDKVSQELGYSYPGGPIIEELAQQGNPEKYNFPKPLLNKQGLNLSFSGLKTAVIREIIKSKSLNEQLSDLSKGIDKVFKSIFPIEDGNDKSTLEYISYKLEK
;
A
#
# COMPACT_ATOMS: atom_id res chain seq x y z
N MET A 1 2.81 26.76 -5.66
CA MET A 1 4.13 26.06 -5.60
C MET A 1 4.04 24.83 -6.46
N LEU A 2 5.02 24.58 -7.37
CA LEU A 2 5.00 23.42 -8.26
C LEU A 2 6.02 22.38 -7.76
N VAL A 3 5.56 21.17 -7.46
CA VAL A 3 6.36 20.08 -6.88
C VAL A 3 6.39 18.91 -7.85
N PHE A 4 7.59 18.38 -8.09
CA PHE A 4 7.79 17.05 -8.67
C PHE A 4 8.01 16.08 -7.53
N ALA A 5 7.28 14.96 -7.53
CA ALA A 5 7.42 13.91 -6.55
C ALA A 5 7.69 12.57 -7.23
N THR A 6 8.57 11.76 -6.63
CA THR A 6 8.84 10.39 -7.07
C THR A 6 8.81 9.40 -5.92
N GLU A 7 8.22 8.24 -6.19
CA GLU A 7 8.07 7.13 -5.27
C GLU A 7 8.60 5.85 -5.92
N THR A 8 9.47 5.14 -5.20
CA THR A 8 10.13 3.91 -5.66
C THR A 8 10.39 2.94 -4.50
N SER A 9 9.53 2.90 -3.49
CA SER A 9 9.80 2.13 -2.25
C SER A 9 9.72 0.61 -2.42
N CYS A 10 8.95 0.12 -3.38
CA CYS A 10 8.73 -1.32 -3.60
C CYS A 10 8.79 -1.71 -5.08
N ASP A 11 7.68 -2.02 -5.71
CA ASP A 11 7.59 -2.54 -7.09
C ASP A 11 6.80 -1.63 -8.05
N GLU A 12 6.40 -0.46 -7.58
CA GLU A 12 5.80 0.58 -8.41
C GLU A 12 6.70 1.79 -8.53
N THR A 13 6.86 2.31 -9.76
CA THR A 13 7.51 3.58 -10.02
C THR A 13 6.44 4.64 -10.24
N SER A 14 6.38 5.63 -9.37
CA SER A 14 5.38 6.70 -9.47
C SER A 14 6.04 8.06 -9.62
N ILE A 15 5.52 8.87 -10.53
CA ILE A 15 5.88 10.28 -10.74
C ILE A 15 4.63 11.12 -10.63
N CYS A 16 4.67 12.16 -9.81
CA CYS A 16 3.57 13.09 -9.62
C CYS A 16 4.03 14.53 -9.75
N LEU A 17 3.28 15.32 -10.48
CA LEU A 17 3.41 16.77 -10.57
C LEU A 17 2.22 17.41 -9.85
N MET A 18 2.52 18.21 -8.82
CA MET A 18 1.50 18.89 -8.02
C MET A 18 1.71 20.41 -8.06
N LYS A 19 0.61 21.15 -8.19
CA LYS A 19 0.59 22.59 -8.01
C LYS A 19 -0.27 22.94 -6.81
N ASP A 20 0.37 23.44 -5.77
CA ASP A 20 -0.25 23.70 -4.47
C ASP A 20 -0.88 22.42 -3.87
N HIS A 21 -2.18 22.20 -4.02
CA HIS A 21 -2.91 21.02 -3.53
C HIS A 21 -3.51 20.18 -4.66
N ASP A 22 -3.33 20.60 -5.90
CA ASP A 22 -3.93 19.92 -7.06
C ASP A 22 -2.89 19.03 -7.74
N ILE A 23 -3.26 17.79 -8.02
CA ILE A 23 -2.49 16.90 -8.89
C ILE A 23 -2.68 17.39 -10.32
N ILE A 24 -1.58 17.72 -11.00
CA ILE A 24 -1.57 18.11 -12.41
C ILE A 24 -1.41 16.86 -13.27
N GLU A 25 -0.45 16.00 -12.90
CA GLU A 25 -0.15 14.77 -13.63
C GLU A 25 0.34 13.71 -12.65
N HIS A 26 -0.10 12.47 -12.85
CA HIS A 26 0.32 11.34 -12.04
C HIS A 26 0.47 10.10 -12.92
N VAL A 27 1.70 9.64 -13.07
CA VAL A 27 2.06 8.48 -13.87
C VAL A 27 2.59 7.38 -12.97
N ILE A 28 2.01 6.18 -13.09
CA ILE A 28 2.40 5.00 -12.33
C ILE A 28 2.79 3.89 -13.29
N PHE A 29 3.88 3.22 -13.00
CA PHE A 29 4.32 2.01 -13.67
C PHE A 29 4.47 0.87 -12.66
N SER A 30 3.62 -0.15 -12.78
CA SER A 30 3.68 -1.37 -11.98
C SER A 30 4.58 -2.41 -12.68
N GLN A 31 5.45 -3.03 -11.91
CA GLN A 31 6.50 -3.93 -12.43
C GLN A 31 5.97 -5.36 -12.58
N ASP A 32 5.38 -5.68 -13.72
CA ASP A 32 4.80 -7.00 -14.02
C ASP A 32 5.78 -8.18 -13.93
N ILE A 33 7.08 -7.91 -13.94
CA ILE A 33 8.11 -8.94 -13.88
C ILE A 33 7.99 -9.81 -12.62
N HIS A 34 7.50 -9.25 -11.54
CA HIS A 34 7.37 -9.93 -10.25
C HIS A 34 6.31 -11.03 -10.24
N LYS A 35 5.32 -10.96 -11.13
CA LYS A 35 4.29 -12.00 -11.30
C LYS A 35 4.89 -13.38 -11.57
N LYS A 36 6.04 -13.42 -12.28
CA LYS A 36 6.75 -14.67 -12.59
C LYS A 36 7.37 -15.34 -11.37
N TYR A 37 7.58 -14.58 -10.30
CA TYR A 37 8.27 -15.04 -9.09
C TYR A 37 7.30 -15.20 -7.90
N GLY A 38 6.01 -14.87 -8.09
CA GLY A 38 5.01 -14.95 -7.04
C GLY A 38 5.19 -13.93 -5.91
N GLY A 39 5.90 -12.83 -6.18
CA GLY A 39 6.17 -11.76 -5.22
C GLY A 39 7.36 -10.91 -5.63
N VAL A 40 7.60 -9.83 -4.89
CA VAL A 40 8.61 -8.85 -5.24
C VAL A 40 10.03 -9.39 -5.07
N VAL A 41 10.86 -9.26 -6.12
CA VAL A 41 12.29 -9.56 -6.11
C VAL A 41 13.06 -8.25 -6.02
N PRO A 42 13.69 -7.92 -4.87
CA PRO A 42 14.25 -6.58 -4.60
C PRO A 42 15.27 -6.09 -5.62
N GLU A 43 16.11 -6.98 -6.12
CA GLU A 43 17.12 -6.61 -7.14
C GLU A 43 16.47 -6.25 -8.47
N LEU A 44 15.47 -7.02 -8.91
CA LEU A 44 14.74 -6.72 -10.13
C LEU A 44 13.95 -5.42 -9.99
N ALA A 45 13.32 -5.18 -8.83
CA ALA A 45 12.63 -3.93 -8.57
C ALA A 45 13.54 -2.72 -8.76
N SER A 46 14.75 -2.75 -8.18
CA SER A 46 15.73 -1.67 -8.32
C SER A 46 16.10 -1.41 -9.79
N ARG A 47 16.27 -2.46 -10.58
CA ARG A 47 16.61 -2.35 -12.01
C ARG A 47 15.46 -1.79 -12.84
N GLU A 48 14.22 -2.19 -12.54
CA GLU A 48 13.05 -1.69 -13.25
C GLU A 48 12.81 -0.20 -12.92
N HIS A 49 13.00 0.24 -11.67
CA HIS A 49 12.99 1.66 -11.33
C HIS A 49 14.02 2.45 -12.13
N LEU A 50 15.26 1.95 -12.22
CA LEU A 50 16.31 2.61 -13.01
C LEU A 50 15.91 2.80 -14.48
N ARG A 51 15.21 1.81 -15.06
CA ARG A 51 14.76 1.86 -16.46
C ARG A 51 13.55 2.78 -16.67
N SER A 52 12.65 2.85 -15.70
CA SER A 52 11.35 3.53 -15.82
C SER A 52 11.36 4.99 -15.39
N LEU A 53 12.21 5.39 -14.43
CA LEU A 53 12.18 6.75 -13.86
C LEU A 53 12.31 7.87 -14.90
N LEU A 54 13.30 7.79 -15.79
CA LEU A 54 13.50 8.83 -16.81
C LEU A 54 12.37 8.86 -17.86
N PRO A 55 11.94 7.73 -18.45
CA PRO A 55 10.78 7.71 -19.34
C PRO A 55 9.51 8.27 -18.72
N LEU A 56 9.16 7.85 -17.49
CA LEU A 56 7.95 8.33 -16.80
C LEU A 56 8.06 9.82 -16.45
N THR A 57 9.24 10.29 -16.06
CA THR A 57 9.47 11.73 -15.82
C THR A 57 9.24 12.55 -17.09
N ASN A 58 9.79 12.10 -18.21
CA ASN A 58 9.59 12.76 -19.51
C ASN A 58 8.12 12.74 -19.93
N GLN A 59 7.42 11.63 -19.72
CA GLN A 59 5.99 11.52 -19.97
C GLN A 59 5.22 12.56 -19.16
N ALA A 60 5.38 12.55 -17.83
CA ALA A 60 4.66 13.47 -16.92
C ALA A 60 4.91 14.95 -17.28
N LEU A 61 6.15 15.32 -17.58
CA LEU A 61 6.51 16.68 -17.97
C LEU A 61 5.90 17.07 -19.33
N THR A 62 5.90 16.15 -20.31
CA THR A 62 5.34 16.41 -21.63
C THR A 62 3.82 16.53 -21.59
N GLU A 63 3.14 15.61 -20.93
CA GLU A 63 1.67 15.60 -20.84
C GLU A 63 1.13 16.80 -20.07
N SER A 64 1.85 17.24 -19.04
CA SER A 64 1.50 18.45 -18.26
C SER A 64 1.91 19.77 -18.93
N GLY A 65 2.76 19.75 -19.96
CA GLY A 65 3.37 20.95 -20.56
C GLY A 65 4.34 21.69 -19.63
N ILE A 66 4.81 21.04 -18.57
CA ILE A 66 5.71 21.63 -17.57
C ILE A 66 7.16 21.38 -17.96
N THR A 67 8.00 22.42 -17.89
CA THR A 67 9.45 22.27 -18.05
C THR A 67 10.12 22.11 -16.68
N PRO A 68 11.24 21.34 -16.57
CA PRO A 68 11.92 21.13 -15.29
C PRO A 68 12.30 22.41 -14.55
N ASN A 69 12.64 23.48 -15.28
CA ASN A 69 13.01 24.76 -14.68
C ASN A 69 11.86 25.47 -13.94
N CYS A 70 10.61 25.13 -14.25
CA CYS A 70 9.42 25.66 -13.57
C CYS A 70 9.18 25.02 -12.21
N LEU A 71 9.83 23.90 -11.91
CA LEU A 71 9.68 23.20 -10.64
C LEU A 71 10.19 24.08 -9.48
N SER A 72 9.47 24.03 -8.38
CA SER A 72 9.83 24.74 -7.14
C SER A 72 10.58 23.83 -6.17
N ARG A 73 10.25 22.54 -6.14
CA ARG A 73 10.82 21.53 -5.23
C ARG A 73 10.78 20.15 -5.89
N ILE A 74 11.70 19.30 -5.47
CA ILE A 74 11.73 17.87 -5.81
C ILE A 74 11.49 17.08 -4.54
N ALA A 75 10.46 16.24 -4.50
CA ALA A 75 10.17 15.35 -3.38
C ALA A 75 10.51 13.90 -3.75
N VAL A 76 10.98 13.13 -2.79
CA VAL A 76 11.31 11.71 -3.00
C VAL A 76 11.07 10.90 -1.74
N THR A 77 10.53 9.71 -1.90
CA THR A 77 10.39 8.75 -0.79
C THR A 77 11.76 8.23 -0.38
N THR A 78 12.07 8.35 0.92
CA THR A 78 13.37 7.93 1.49
C THR A 78 13.29 6.72 2.40
N GLY A 79 12.10 6.24 2.73
CA GLY A 79 11.86 5.07 3.55
C GLY A 79 10.54 5.13 4.31
N PRO A 80 10.14 3.98 4.88
CA PRO A 80 10.71 2.63 4.69
C PRO A 80 10.46 2.07 3.28
N GLY A 81 11.16 0.96 2.94
CA GLY A 81 11.03 0.29 1.65
C GLY A 81 12.27 -0.53 1.28
N LEU A 82 12.28 -1.08 0.07
CA LEU A 82 13.41 -1.86 -0.44
C LEU A 82 14.63 -0.96 -0.67
N LYS A 83 15.74 -1.27 -0.02
CA LYS A 83 16.95 -0.41 -0.01
C LYS A 83 17.43 -0.02 -1.40
N GLY A 84 17.54 -0.98 -2.32
CA GLY A 84 17.98 -0.72 -3.69
C GLY A 84 17.01 0.17 -4.47
N SER A 85 15.71 -0.07 -4.32
CA SER A 85 14.64 0.70 -4.94
C SER A 85 14.62 2.15 -4.44
N LEU A 86 14.69 2.35 -3.12
CA LEU A 86 14.80 3.68 -2.50
C LEU A 86 16.04 4.44 -2.95
N LEU A 87 17.21 3.77 -3.00
CA LEU A 87 18.46 4.39 -3.48
C LEU A 87 18.35 4.81 -4.95
N THR A 88 17.68 4.05 -5.80
CA THR A 88 17.48 4.41 -7.21
C THR A 88 16.65 5.69 -7.32
N GLY A 89 15.53 5.80 -6.64
CA GLY A 89 14.69 7.00 -6.61
C GLY A 89 15.40 8.20 -6.02
N LEU A 90 16.09 8.00 -4.89
CA LEU A 90 16.83 9.07 -4.21
C LEU A 90 17.96 9.65 -5.09
N ASN A 91 18.75 8.79 -5.74
CA ASN A 91 19.82 9.26 -6.64
C ASN A 91 19.26 10.00 -7.85
N PHE A 92 18.18 9.48 -8.46
CA PHE A 92 17.51 10.14 -9.58
C PHE A 92 16.98 11.54 -9.16
N ALA A 93 16.23 11.60 -8.07
CA ALA A 93 15.68 12.86 -7.56
C ALA A 93 16.77 13.87 -7.15
N SER A 94 17.87 13.39 -6.56
CA SER A 94 19.04 14.23 -6.21
C SER A 94 19.70 14.81 -7.46
N GLY A 95 19.88 14.00 -8.51
CA GLY A 95 20.40 14.45 -9.79
C GLY A 95 19.51 15.50 -10.43
N LEU A 96 18.19 15.27 -10.47
CA LEU A 96 17.22 16.24 -10.99
C LEU A 96 17.24 17.55 -10.18
N ALA A 97 17.19 17.45 -8.85
CA ALA A 97 17.22 18.61 -7.96
C ALA A 97 18.47 19.48 -8.17
N THR A 98 19.62 18.82 -8.33
CA THR A 98 20.89 19.49 -8.63
C THR A 98 20.86 20.16 -10.01
N ALA A 99 20.39 19.47 -11.03
CA ALA A 99 20.34 19.99 -12.41
C ALA A 99 19.44 21.23 -12.54
N VAL A 100 18.30 21.25 -11.81
CA VAL A 100 17.37 22.41 -11.85
C VAL A 100 17.61 23.42 -10.72
N ASN A 101 18.61 23.20 -9.88
CA ASN A 101 18.96 24.02 -8.71
C ASN A 101 17.74 24.28 -7.79
N LYS A 102 17.06 23.18 -7.37
CA LYS A 102 15.90 23.22 -6.49
C LYS A 102 16.12 22.34 -5.26
N PRO A 103 15.47 22.67 -4.12
CA PRO A 103 15.60 21.86 -2.92
C PRO A 103 14.99 20.48 -3.10
N LEU A 104 15.70 19.46 -2.55
CA LEU A 104 15.23 18.08 -2.43
C LEU A 104 14.52 17.93 -1.09
N ILE A 105 13.33 17.34 -1.10
CA ILE A 105 12.48 17.10 0.08
C ILE A 105 12.36 15.60 0.30
N PRO A 106 12.92 15.06 1.39
CA PRO A 106 12.72 13.67 1.77
C PRO A 106 11.31 13.48 2.32
N VAL A 107 10.64 12.40 1.91
CA VAL A 107 9.29 12.03 2.35
C VAL A 107 9.32 10.64 2.95
N ASN A 108 8.65 10.46 4.09
CA ASN A 108 8.44 9.15 4.67
C ASN A 108 7.31 8.42 3.94
N HIS A 109 7.55 7.18 3.51
CA HIS A 109 6.59 6.35 2.77
C HIS A 109 5.27 6.16 3.52
N LEU A 110 5.34 5.83 4.81
CA LEU A 110 4.15 5.59 5.64
C LEU A 110 3.36 6.88 5.88
N GLU A 111 4.05 8.02 6.01
CA GLU A 111 3.39 9.33 6.07
C GLU A 111 2.65 9.64 4.77
N GLY A 112 3.24 9.28 3.62
CA GLY A 112 2.59 9.37 2.31
C GLY A 112 1.29 8.55 2.28
N HIS A 113 1.30 7.32 2.78
CA HIS A 113 0.09 6.49 2.91
C HIS A 113 -0.96 7.12 3.82
N ILE A 114 -0.59 7.57 5.02
CA ILE A 114 -1.51 8.20 5.98
C ILE A 114 -2.17 9.44 5.36
N LEU A 115 -1.38 10.28 4.68
CA LEU A 115 -1.87 11.52 4.10
C LEU A 115 -2.60 11.33 2.76
N SER A 116 -2.47 10.17 2.10
CA SER A 116 -3.16 9.88 0.84
C SER A 116 -4.69 9.96 0.95
N ALA A 117 -5.25 9.70 2.14
CA ALA A 117 -6.68 9.85 2.41
C ALA A 117 -7.20 11.28 2.21
N PHE A 118 -6.32 12.27 2.22
CA PHE A 118 -6.67 13.68 2.05
C PHE A 118 -6.43 14.21 0.63
N ILE A 119 -5.94 13.37 -0.28
CA ILE A 119 -5.81 13.74 -1.70
C ILE A 119 -7.20 14.01 -2.26
N ASN A 120 -7.35 15.14 -2.95
CA ASN A 120 -8.63 15.62 -3.51
C ASN A 120 -9.69 15.99 -2.46
N SER A 121 -9.36 15.99 -1.17
CA SER A 121 -10.25 16.49 -0.13
C SER A 121 -10.21 18.02 -0.09
N LYS A 122 -11.39 18.67 -0.08
CA LYS A 122 -11.50 20.12 0.14
C LYS A 122 -11.08 20.52 1.57
N SER A 123 -11.01 19.58 2.48
CA SER A 123 -10.56 19.78 3.86
C SER A 123 -9.11 19.32 4.00
N TYR A 124 -8.19 20.25 4.02
CA TYR A 124 -6.80 19.97 4.34
C TYR A 124 -6.68 19.36 5.74
N PRO A 125 -5.76 18.38 5.98
CA PRO A 125 -5.73 17.61 7.22
C PRO A 125 -5.59 18.41 8.52
N LYS A 126 -5.17 19.67 8.47
CA LYS A 126 -4.96 20.50 9.67
C LYS A 126 -6.16 20.63 10.61
N LYS A 127 -7.39 20.43 10.10
CA LYS A 127 -8.62 20.53 10.91
C LYS A 127 -9.07 19.20 11.53
N ASN A 128 -8.43 18.10 11.16
CA ASN A 128 -8.93 16.76 11.42
C ASN A 128 -8.02 15.94 12.37
N PHE A 129 -6.94 16.54 12.87
CA PHE A 129 -6.11 15.88 13.87
C PHE A 129 -6.68 16.05 15.29
N PRO A 130 -6.51 15.05 16.18
CA PRO A 130 -5.92 13.73 15.92
C PRO A 130 -6.90 12.78 15.25
N PHE A 131 -6.39 11.76 14.52
CA PHE A 131 -7.19 10.67 13.97
C PHE A 131 -6.46 9.33 14.02
N LEU A 132 -7.22 8.23 14.00
CA LEU A 132 -6.67 6.89 13.87
C LEU A 132 -6.56 6.49 12.39
N THR A 133 -5.46 5.84 12.05
CA THR A 133 -5.24 5.25 10.73
C THR A 133 -5.00 3.76 10.90
N LEU A 134 -5.70 2.95 10.12
CA LEU A 134 -5.35 1.57 9.86
C LEU A 134 -4.62 1.53 8.51
N LEU A 135 -3.30 1.34 8.57
CA LEU A 135 -2.46 1.19 7.40
C LEU A 135 -2.41 -0.28 7.01
N ILE A 136 -2.80 -0.59 5.77
CA ILE A 136 -2.77 -1.93 5.20
C ILE A 136 -2.09 -1.88 3.84
N SER A 137 -1.02 -2.66 3.70
CA SER A 137 -0.31 -2.83 2.43
C SER A 137 0.29 -4.23 2.33
N GLY A 138 0.96 -4.54 1.23
CA GLY A 138 1.73 -5.77 1.07
C GLY A 138 2.84 -5.94 2.11
N GLY A 139 3.45 -4.84 2.57
CA GLY A 139 4.55 -4.86 3.54
C GLY A 139 4.16 -4.52 4.97
N HIS A 140 3.05 -3.82 5.19
CA HIS A 140 2.71 -3.24 6.50
C HIS A 140 1.25 -3.48 6.88
N THR A 141 1.03 -3.74 8.17
CA THR A 141 -0.29 -3.69 8.80
C THR A 141 -0.11 -3.03 10.16
N GLN A 142 -0.54 -1.77 10.27
CA GLN A 142 -0.25 -0.93 11.43
C GLN A 142 -1.47 -0.10 11.85
N ILE A 143 -1.63 0.08 13.16
CA ILE A 143 -2.61 1.00 13.75
C ILE A 143 -1.84 2.20 14.27
N ILE A 144 -2.10 3.37 13.70
CA ILE A 144 -1.33 4.59 13.95
C ILE A 144 -2.27 5.70 14.42
N LEU A 145 -1.90 6.38 15.51
CA LEU A 145 -2.52 7.64 15.93
C LEU A 145 -1.75 8.81 15.31
N ALA A 146 -2.37 9.45 14.33
CA ALA A 146 -1.86 10.69 13.76
C ALA A 146 -2.26 11.87 14.64
N LYS A 147 -1.32 12.41 15.41
CA LYS A 147 -1.56 13.55 16.33
C LYS A 147 -1.51 14.89 15.59
N GLN A 148 -0.62 14.98 14.62
CA GLN A 148 -0.46 16.09 13.66
C GLN A 148 0.47 15.63 12.54
N ILE A 149 0.63 16.43 11.48
CA ILE A 149 1.61 16.16 10.42
C ILE A 149 3.00 16.04 11.03
N GLY A 150 3.72 14.96 10.70
CA GLY A 150 5.06 14.66 11.24
C GLY A 150 5.08 14.12 12.67
N ASN A 151 3.92 13.91 13.32
CA ASN A 151 3.85 13.36 14.69
C ASN A 151 2.85 12.20 14.73
N TYR A 152 3.37 11.00 14.60
CA TYR A 152 2.64 9.74 14.52
C TYR A 152 3.05 8.82 15.66
N GLU A 153 2.08 8.20 16.30
CA GLU A 153 2.28 7.21 17.34
C GLU A 153 1.81 5.84 16.86
N LEU A 154 2.72 4.88 16.80
CA LEU A 154 2.40 3.50 16.50
C LEU A 154 1.72 2.88 17.73
N LEU A 155 0.45 2.53 17.60
CA LEU A 155 -0.33 1.91 18.68
C LEU A 155 -0.26 0.38 18.63
N GLY A 156 -0.12 -0.19 17.45
CA GLY A 156 0.02 -1.63 17.23
C GLY A 156 0.40 -1.93 15.78
N GLU A 157 1.02 -3.08 15.59
CA GLU A 157 1.40 -3.57 14.28
C GLU A 157 1.34 -5.08 14.21
N THR A 158 1.42 -5.63 13.00
CA THR A 158 1.59 -7.07 12.87
C THR A 158 2.94 -7.51 13.40
N ILE A 159 2.96 -8.61 14.16
CA ILE A 159 4.18 -9.21 14.72
C ILE A 159 4.79 -10.26 13.79
N ASP A 160 4.13 -10.56 12.69
CA ASP A 160 4.56 -11.57 11.72
C ASP A 160 4.22 -11.12 10.28
N ASP A 161 3.42 -11.86 9.52
CA ASP A 161 3.03 -11.47 8.17
C ASP A 161 2.13 -10.21 8.18
N SER A 162 2.23 -9.37 7.16
CA SER A 162 1.19 -8.37 6.88
C SER A 162 -0.07 -9.04 6.33
N ILE A 163 -1.21 -8.33 6.38
CA ILE A 163 -2.44 -8.88 5.80
C ILE A 163 -2.34 -8.96 4.27
N GLY A 164 -1.73 -7.98 3.62
CA GLY A 164 -1.52 -8.00 2.17
C GLY A 164 -0.65 -9.18 1.74
N GLU A 165 0.47 -9.41 2.41
CA GLU A 165 1.33 -10.58 2.18
C GLU A 165 0.57 -11.91 2.42
N THR A 166 -0.32 -11.93 3.42
CA THR A 166 -1.18 -13.10 3.67
C THR A 166 -2.10 -13.39 2.50
N PHE A 167 -2.75 -12.36 1.93
CA PHE A 167 -3.59 -12.50 0.74
C PHE A 167 -2.78 -12.95 -0.47
N ASP A 168 -1.61 -12.37 -0.70
CA ASP A 168 -0.74 -12.72 -1.83
C ASP A 168 -0.32 -14.19 -1.77
N LYS A 169 0.13 -14.68 -0.61
CA LYS A 169 0.52 -16.07 -0.41
C LYS A 169 -0.63 -17.04 -0.54
N VAL A 170 -1.81 -16.70 -0.01
CA VAL A 170 -3.00 -17.54 -0.17
C VAL A 170 -3.43 -17.60 -1.62
N SER A 171 -3.45 -16.47 -2.33
CA SER A 171 -3.76 -16.40 -3.75
C SER A 171 -2.82 -17.29 -4.58
N GLN A 172 -1.53 -17.24 -4.31
CA GLN A 172 -0.51 -18.06 -4.96
C GLN A 172 -0.75 -19.57 -4.73
N GLU A 173 -1.06 -19.97 -3.50
CA GLU A 173 -1.36 -21.38 -3.17
C GLU A 173 -2.65 -21.87 -3.85
N LEU A 174 -3.58 -20.96 -4.15
CA LEU A 174 -4.78 -21.23 -4.94
C LEU A 174 -4.52 -21.26 -6.45
N GLY A 175 -3.28 -20.98 -6.91
CA GLY A 175 -2.89 -20.99 -8.31
C GLY A 175 -3.16 -19.69 -9.05
N TYR A 176 -3.46 -18.59 -8.34
CA TYR A 176 -3.67 -17.28 -8.94
C TYR A 176 -2.38 -16.43 -8.94
N SER A 177 -2.42 -15.35 -9.71
CA SER A 177 -1.29 -14.44 -9.85
C SER A 177 -1.23 -13.41 -8.72
N TYR A 178 -0.09 -12.73 -8.63
CA TYR A 178 0.13 -11.53 -7.83
C TYR A 178 -0.42 -10.28 -8.56
N PRO A 179 -1.00 -9.29 -7.85
CA PRO A 179 -1.31 -9.24 -6.43
C PRO A 179 -2.56 -10.05 -6.05
N GLY A 180 -2.53 -10.69 -4.87
CA GLY A 180 -3.57 -11.62 -4.43
C GLY A 180 -4.80 -10.97 -3.82
N GLY A 181 -4.66 -9.79 -3.20
CA GLY A 181 -5.74 -9.13 -2.48
C GLY A 181 -7.03 -8.96 -3.30
N PRO A 182 -6.99 -8.29 -4.48
CA PRO A 182 -8.15 -8.10 -5.33
C PRO A 182 -8.81 -9.41 -5.79
N ILE A 183 -7.99 -10.44 -6.04
CA ILE A 183 -8.47 -11.76 -6.47
C ILE A 183 -9.26 -12.44 -5.34
N ILE A 184 -8.70 -12.42 -4.12
CA ILE A 184 -9.36 -12.98 -2.94
C ILE A 184 -10.67 -12.24 -2.64
N GLU A 185 -10.70 -10.91 -2.78
CA GLU A 185 -11.90 -10.09 -2.61
C GLU A 185 -13.00 -10.48 -3.61
N GLU A 186 -12.66 -10.60 -4.89
CA GLU A 186 -13.62 -11.00 -5.93
C GLU A 186 -14.20 -12.41 -5.66
N LEU A 187 -13.34 -13.38 -5.34
CA LEU A 187 -13.78 -14.74 -5.01
C LEU A 187 -14.66 -14.78 -3.75
N ALA A 188 -14.37 -13.93 -2.77
CA ALA A 188 -15.13 -13.87 -1.52
C ALA A 188 -16.59 -13.44 -1.71
N GLN A 189 -16.92 -12.68 -2.76
CA GLN A 189 -18.28 -12.18 -3.01
C GLN A 189 -19.31 -13.31 -3.16
N GLN A 190 -18.90 -14.49 -3.66
CA GLN A 190 -19.78 -15.62 -3.91
C GLN A 190 -19.67 -16.71 -2.84
N GLY A 191 -18.80 -16.56 -1.84
CA GLY A 191 -18.50 -17.59 -0.86
C GLY A 191 -19.47 -17.65 0.33
N ASN A 192 -19.41 -18.74 1.09
CA ASN A 192 -20.11 -18.91 2.36
C ASN A 192 -19.15 -18.65 3.54
N PRO A 193 -19.29 -17.54 4.31
CA PRO A 193 -18.39 -17.19 5.39
C PRO A 193 -18.45 -18.13 6.59
N GLU A 194 -19.51 -18.95 6.72
CA GLU A 194 -19.71 -19.85 7.84
C GLU A 194 -19.12 -21.25 7.59
N LYS A 195 -18.63 -21.53 6.38
CA LYS A 195 -18.11 -22.86 6.02
C LYS A 195 -16.82 -23.20 6.75
N TYR A 196 -15.96 -22.20 7.00
CA TYR A 196 -14.69 -22.38 7.67
C TYR A 196 -14.60 -21.55 8.94
N ASN A 197 -14.08 -22.16 9.99
CA ASN A 197 -13.82 -21.47 11.25
C ASN A 197 -12.30 -21.24 11.40
N PHE A 198 -11.80 -20.19 10.77
CA PHE A 198 -10.39 -19.84 10.85
C PHE A 198 -10.01 -19.18 12.18
N PRO A 199 -8.76 -19.35 12.63
CA PRO A 199 -8.29 -18.74 13.86
C PRO A 199 -8.28 -17.20 13.73
N LYS A 200 -8.51 -16.52 14.87
CA LYS A 200 -8.41 -15.08 15.02
C LYS A 200 -7.23 -14.79 15.95
N PRO A 201 -5.99 -14.75 15.44
CA PRO A 201 -4.81 -14.62 16.27
C PRO A 201 -4.84 -13.30 17.07
N LEU A 202 -4.38 -13.35 18.32
CA LEU A 202 -4.27 -12.23 19.26
C LEU A 202 -5.58 -11.52 19.65
N LEU A 203 -6.74 -11.85 19.08
CA LEU A 203 -8.00 -11.14 19.35
C LEU A 203 -8.33 -11.01 20.84
N ASN A 204 -7.97 -12.01 21.68
CA ASN A 204 -8.23 -12.05 23.11
C ASN A 204 -7.01 -11.68 23.98
N LYS A 205 -5.92 -11.19 23.37
CA LYS A 205 -4.74 -10.73 24.10
C LYS A 205 -4.79 -9.22 24.33
N GLN A 206 -4.16 -8.77 25.42
CA GLN A 206 -4.00 -7.35 25.67
C GLN A 206 -3.08 -6.70 24.62
N GLY A 207 -3.39 -5.45 24.28
CA GLY A 207 -2.64 -4.67 23.31
C GLY A 207 -3.30 -4.64 21.94
N LEU A 208 -2.72 -3.88 21.02
CA LEU A 208 -3.23 -3.63 19.66
C LEU A 208 -2.39 -4.30 18.57
N ASN A 209 -1.46 -5.18 18.96
CA ASN A 209 -0.68 -5.94 17.97
C ASN A 209 -1.53 -6.98 17.26
N LEU A 210 -1.18 -7.23 16.02
CA LEU A 210 -1.87 -8.11 15.09
C LEU A 210 -0.99 -9.29 14.73
N SER A 211 -1.58 -10.37 14.21
CA SER A 211 -0.86 -11.54 13.68
C SER A 211 -1.69 -12.21 12.60
N PHE A 212 -1.07 -12.59 11.51
CA PHE A 212 -1.73 -13.20 10.35
C PHE A 212 -1.12 -14.53 9.89
N SER A 213 0.09 -14.89 10.36
CA SER A 213 0.77 -16.13 9.97
C SER A 213 -0.02 -17.39 10.36
N GLY A 214 -0.72 -17.36 11.51
CA GLY A 214 -1.62 -18.44 11.95
C GLY A 214 -2.83 -18.58 11.04
N LEU A 215 -3.44 -17.49 10.62
CA LEU A 215 -4.55 -17.46 9.65
C LEU A 215 -4.08 -18.02 8.31
N LYS A 216 -2.97 -17.50 7.75
CA LYS A 216 -2.37 -17.98 6.51
C LYS A 216 -2.17 -19.48 6.52
N THR A 217 -1.53 -20.01 7.57
CA THR A 217 -1.25 -21.43 7.70
C THR A 217 -2.51 -22.27 7.77
N ALA A 218 -3.55 -21.81 8.48
CA ALA A 218 -4.83 -22.50 8.57
C ALA A 218 -5.52 -22.60 7.20
N VAL A 219 -5.54 -21.48 6.44
CA VAL A 219 -6.11 -21.46 5.09
C VAL A 219 -5.37 -22.39 4.15
N ILE A 220 -4.03 -22.33 4.12
CA ILE A 220 -3.20 -23.21 3.26
C ILE A 220 -3.45 -24.69 3.58
N ARG A 221 -3.60 -25.04 4.85
CA ARG A 221 -3.95 -26.43 5.23
C ARG A 221 -5.30 -26.88 4.68
N GLU A 222 -6.29 -26.01 4.67
CA GLU A 222 -7.59 -26.34 4.07
C GLU A 222 -7.52 -26.46 2.55
N ILE A 223 -6.76 -25.62 1.87
CA ILE A 223 -6.47 -25.73 0.44
C ILE A 223 -5.87 -27.11 0.10
N ILE A 224 -4.85 -27.53 0.85
CA ILE A 224 -4.18 -28.82 0.63
C ILE A 224 -5.10 -30.01 0.86
N LYS A 225 -6.01 -29.92 1.83
CA LYS A 225 -6.98 -31.00 2.13
C LYS A 225 -8.08 -31.11 1.08
N SER A 226 -8.39 -30.04 0.38
CA SER A 226 -9.50 -30.00 -0.55
C SER A 226 -9.14 -30.67 -1.88
N LYS A 227 -9.87 -31.71 -2.27
CA LYS A 227 -9.66 -32.48 -3.51
C LYS A 227 -10.37 -31.87 -4.74
N SER A 228 -11.28 -30.88 -4.57
CA SER A 228 -11.97 -30.20 -5.66
C SER A 228 -11.84 -28.68 -5.49
N LEU A 229 -11.06 -28.07 -6.37
CA LEU A 229 -10.66 -26.65 -6.21
C LEU A 229 -11.82 -25.65 -6.41
N ASN A 230 -12.70 -25.84 -7.38
CA ASN A 230 -13.54 -24.74 -7.89
C ASN A 230 -14.70 -24.27 -7.01
N GLU A 231 -15.35 -25.14 -6.24
CA GLU A 231 -16.45 -24.72 -5.34
C GLU A 231 -15.97 -24.19 -3.98
N GLN A 232 -14.75 -24.50 -3.61
CA GLN A 232 -14.22 -24.20 -2.28
C GLN A 232 -13.47 -22.87 -2.21
N LEU A 233 -13.03 -22.32 -3.35
CA LEU A 233 -12.22 -21.12 -3.40
C LEU A 233 -12.95 -19.88 -2.87
N SER A 234 -14.22 -19.70 -3.26
CA SER A 234 -15.04 -18.58 -2.80
C SER A 234 -15.33 -18.65 -1.31
N ASP A 235 -15.57 -19.86 -0.78
CA ASP A 235 -15.82 -20.06 0.65
C ASP A 235 -14.58 -19.82 1.51
N LEU A 236 -13.40 -20.27 1.04
CA LEU A 236 -12.11 -20.00 1.70
C LEU A 236 -11.83 -18.49 1.76
N SER A 237 -12.01 -17.80 0.63
CA SER A 237 -11.80 -16.37 0.53
C SER A 237 -12.74 -15.60 1.45
N LYS A 238 -14.02 -15.98 1.52
CA LYS A 238 -15.01 -15.34 2.40
C LYS A 238 -14.76 -15.64 3.88
N GLY A 239 -14.20 -16.81 4.20
CA GLY A 239 -13.75 -17.14 5.54
C GLY A 239 -12.60 -16.21 6.02
N ILE A 240 -11.68 -15.87 5.13
CA ILE A 240 -10.60 -14.91 5.40
C ILE A 240 -11.17 -13.52 5.63
N ASP A 241 -12.09 -13.06 4.76
CA ASP A 241 -12.77 -11.76 4.89
C ASP A 241 -13.53 -11.65 6.23
N LYS A 242 -14.20 -12.72 6.66
CA LYS A 242 -14.87 -12.79 7.96
C LYS A 242 -13.91 -12.58 9.13
N VAL A 243 -12.72 -13.19 9.08
CA VAL A 243 -11.70 -12.98 10.11
C VAL A 243 -11.23 -11.53 10.09
N PHE A 244 -10.95 -10.99 8.90
CA PHE A 244 -10.55 -9.60 8.75
C PHE A 244 -11.58 -8.64 9.38
N LYS A 245 -12.86 -8.75 9.01
CA LYS A 245 -13.95 -7.93 9.56
C LYS A 245 -14.13 -8.10 11.08
N SER A 246 -13.75 -9.24 11.64
CA SER A 246 -13.79 -9.44 13.08
C SER A 246 -12.63 -8.81 13.84
N ILE A 247 -11.49 -8.64 13.20
CA ILE A 247 -10.32 -7.95 13.76
C ILE A 247 -10.49 -6.43 13.62
N PHE A 248 -11.06 -6.01 12.49
CA PHE A 248 -11.36 -4.62 12.19
C PHE A 248 -12.87 -4.46 11.98
N PRO A 249 -13.66 -4.28 13.03
CA PRO A 249 -15.11 -4.08 12.92
C PRO A 249 -15.40 -2.71 12.31
N ILE A 250 -15.26 -2.65 10.97
CA ILE A 250 -15.65 -1.50 10.16
C ILE A 250 -17.12 -1.71 9.86
N GLU A 251 -18.01 -0.99 10.53
CA GLU A 251 -19.44 -0.99 10.21
C GLU A 251 -19.66 -0.26 8.87
N ASP A 252 -20.44 -0.88 7.99
CA ASP A 252 -20.77 -0.30 6.69
C ASP A 252 -21.48 1.06 6.86
N GLY A 253 -20.73 2.11 6.75
CA GLY A 253 -21.16 3.33 6.07
C GLY A 253 -22.05 4.33 6.78
N ASN A 254 -22.35 4.28 8.10
CA ASN A 254 -23.24 5.27 8.71
C ASN A 254 -22.70 6.08 9.89
N ASP A 255 -21.51 5.85 10.36
CA ASP A 255 -20.89 6.72 11.35
C ASP A 255 -19.77 7.57 10.71
N LYS A 256 -20.21 8.68 10.11
CA LYS A 256 -19.36 9.60 9.33
C LYS A 256 -18.24 10.26 10.13
N SER A 257 -18.24 10.17 11.45
CA SER A 257 -17.29 10.92 12.27
C SER A 257 -16.00 10.18 12.63
N THR A 258 -16.00 8.85 12.61
CA THR A 258 -14.83 8.05 12.98
C THR A 258 -14.22 7.28 11.79
N LEU A 259 -15.02 6.96 10.77
CA LEU A 259 -14.61 6.14 9.61
C LEU A 259 -14.06 6.95 8.43
N GLU A 260 -14.26 8.25 8.40
CA GLU A 260 -13.79 9.13 7.31
C GLU A 260 -12.25 9.18 7.16
N TYR A 261 -11.50 8.57 8.07
CA TYR A 261 -10.06 8.71 8.14
C TYR A 261 -9.27 7.40 8.15
N ILE A 262 -9.93 6.27 7.94
CA ILE A 262 -9.21 5.01 7.73
C ILE A 262 -8.74 5.00 6.28
N SER A 263 -7.44 5.23 6.09
CA SER A 263 -6.80 5.08 4.78
C SER A 263 -6.79 3.60 4.41
N TYR A 264 -7.89 3.14 3.78
CA TYR A 264 -7.98 1.81 3.20
C TYR A 264 -7.40 1.88 1.79
N LYS A 265 -6.13 1.56 1.66
CA LYS A 265 -5.52 1.30 0.37
C LYS A 265 -5.02 -0.14 0.40
N LEU A 266 -5.82 -1.05 -0.17
CA LEU A 266 -5.25 -2.26 -0.75
C LEU A 266 -4.44 -1.76 -1.95
N GLU A 267 -3.13 -1.71 -1.83
CA GLU A 267 -2.27 -1.51 -2.99
C GLU A 267 -2.53 -2.65 -3.96
N LYS A 268 -2.94 -2.27 -5.17
CA LYS A 268 -3.13 -3.18 -6.28
C LYS A 268 -1.82 -3.89 -6.58
#